data_fc8453056e93be319b8ac0d2e93c718d
#
_entry.id   fc8453056e93be319b8ac0d2e93c718d
#
_cell.length_a   1.000
_cell.length_b   1.000
_cell.length_c   1.000
_cell.angle_alpha   90.00
_cell.angle_beta   90.00
_cell.angle_gamma   90.00
#
_symmetry.space_group_name_H-M   'P 1'
#
loop_
_entity.id
_entity.type
_entity.pdbx_description
1 polymer ?
#
loop_
_entity_poly.entity_id
_entity_poly.type
_entity_poly.pdbx_seq_one_letter_code
_entity_poly.pdbx_strand_id
1 'polypeptide(L)'
;MQELVNKYHKDDSPYLFSLIAFPGIDEERQYQNRIHLINHHLKKLGEELGLSSKLTSYVARHSWASIAKSQNVPVAAISEAMGHTSERTTRIYLKWFDNTLVDNANQKVLSAIA
;
A
#
# COMPACT_ATOMS: atom_id res chain seq x y z
N MET A 1 4.42 -7.28 -13.29
CA MET A 1 3.35 -7.86 -12.44
C MET A 1 3.00 -9.29 -12.84
N GLN A 2 2.69 -9.55 -14.14
CA GLN A 2 2.33 -10.90 -14.62
C GLN A 2 3.43 -11.94 -14.37
N GLU A 3 4.69 -11.58 -14.51
CA GLU A 3 5.83 -12.46 -14.23
C GLU A 3 5.88 -12.90 -12.76
N LEU A 4 5.57 -11.98 -11.83
CA LEU A 4 5.51 -12.30 -10.39
C LEU A 4 4.34 -13.24 -10.09
N VAL A 5 3.18 -13.00 -10.69
CA VAL A 5 2.03 -13.89 -10.55
C VAL A 5 2.39 -15.28 -11.07
N ASN A 6 2.91 -15.38 -12.28
CA ASN A 6 3.29 -16.66 -12.87
C ASN A 6 4.34 -17.42 -12.05
N LYS A 7 5.25 -16.68 -11.38
CA LYS A 7 6.31 -17.27 -10.56
C LYS A 7 5.82 -17.81 -9.21
N TYR A 8 4.83 -17.13 -8.60
CA TYR A 8 4.45 -17.39 -7.20
C TYR A 8 3.02 -17.89 -7.02
N HIS A 9 2.20 -17.86 -8.08
CA HIS A 9 0.87 -18.45 -8.04
C HIS A 9 0.95 -19.98 -7.97
N LYS A 10 0.01 -20.59 -7.24
CA LYS A 10 -0.19 -22.04 -7.20
C LYS A 10 -1.55 -22.36 -7.79
N ASP A 11 -1.58 -23.26 -8.76
CA ASP A 11 -2.79 -23.61 -9.53
C ASP A 11 -3.91 -24.21 -8.65
N ASP A 12 -3.57 -24.79 -7.52
CA ASP A 12 -4.48 -25.36 -6.53
C ASP A 12 -4.99 -24.36 -5.48
N SER A 13 -4.59 -23.10 -5.59
CA SER A 13 -4.98 -22.04 -4.64
C SER A 13 -5.94 -21.02 -5.26
N PRO A 14 -7.03 -20.65 -4.57
CA PRO A 14 -7.89 -19.55 -5.00
C PRO A 14 -7.26 -18.18 -4.86
N TYR A 15 -6.08 -18.09 -4.24
CA TYR A 15 -5.37 -16.85 -3.97
C TYR A 15 -4.26 -16.60 -4.96
N LEU A 16 -4.05 -15.34 -5.32
CA LEU A 16 -3.03 -14.91 -6.26
C LEU A 16 -1.61 -15.23 -5.79
N PHE A 17 -1.37 -15.11 -4.48
CA PHE A 17 -0.12 -15.43 -3.82
C PHE A 17 -0.34 -16.37 -2.63
N SER A 18 0.65 -17.21 -2.34
CA SER A 18 0.59 -18.23 -1.28
C SER A 18 0.73 -17.65 0.15
N LEU A 19 -0.01 -16.56 0.45
CA LEU A 19 -0.07 -16.02 1.82
C LEU A 19 -0.88 -16.94 2.73
N ILE A 20 -1.91 -17.57 2.19
CA ILE A 20 -2.73 -18.57 2.85
C ILE A 20 -2.29 -19.94 2.32
N ALA A 21 -1.65 -20.73 3.17
CA ALA A 21 -1.10 -22.03 2.79
C ALA A 21 -2.20 -23.12 2.74
N PHE A 22 -3.22 -22.98 3.59
CA PHE A 22 -4.32 -23.93 3.73
C PHE A 22 -5.66 -23.22 3.57
N PRO A 23 -6.18 -23.06 2.34
CA PRO A 23 -7.48 -22.46 2.10
C PRO A 23 -8.59 -23.19 2.86
N GLY A 24 -9.54 -22.41 3.42
CA GLY A 24 -10.65 -22.95 4.21
C GLY A 24 -10.35 -23.28 5.67
N ILE A 25 -9.10 -23.13 6.12
CA ILE A 25 -8.69 -23.43 7.50
C ILE A 25 -8.12 -22.15 8.14
N ASP A 26 -8.90 -21.51 9.05
CA ASP A 26 -8.46 -20.34 9.83
C ASP A 26 -7.61 -19.32 9.01
N GLU A 27 -8.15 -18.92 7.88
CA GLU A 27 -7.45 -18.10 6.88
C GLU A 27 -7.01 -16.74 7.43
N GLU A 28 -7.85 -16.13 8.28
CA GLU A 28 -7.55 -14.86 8.93
C GLU A 28 -6.26 -14.94 9.74
N ARG A 29 -6.11 -15.99 10.55
CA ARG A 29 -4.91 -16.20 11.36
C ARG A 29 -3.67 -16.46 10.50
N GLN A 30 -3.81 -17.25 9.43
CA GLN A 30 -2.72 -17.47 8.48
C GLN A 30 -2.29 -16.16 7.84
N TYR A 31 -3.25 -15.35 7.39
CA TYR A 31 -3.01 -14.04 6.80
C TYR A 31 -2.28 -13.11 7.79
N GLN A 32 -2.78 -12.97 9.01
CA GLN A 32 -2.17 -12.12 10.03
C GLN A 32 -0.73 -12.52 10.34
N ASN A 33 -0.46 -13.81 10.48
CA ASN A 33 0.89 -14.33 10.72
C ASN A 33 1.83 -14.02 9.54
N ARG A 34 1.36 -14.16 8.31
CA ARG A 34 2.16 -13.87 7.10
C ARG A 34 2.44 -12.38 6.95
N ILE A 35 1.45 -11.52 7.16
CA ILE A 35 1.64 -10.07 7.11
C ILE A 35 2.61 -9.61 8.20
N HIS A 36 2.52 -10.17 9.39
CA HIS A 36 3.48 -9.88 10.46
C HIS A 36 4.92 -10.24 10.06
N LEU A 37 5.12 -11.42 9.49
CA LEU A 37 6.43 -11.87 9.00
C LEU A 37 6.96 -10.98 7.86
N ILE A 38 6.10 -10.63 6.89
CA ILE A 38 6.45 -9.74 5.78
C ILE A 38 6.89 -8.38 6.32
N ASN A 39 6.11 -7.79 7.24
CA ASN A 39 6.44 -6.48 7.82
C ASN A 39 7.73 -6.52 8.64
N HIS A 40 8.04 -7.64 9.30
CA HIS A 40 9.31 -7.83 9.99
C HIS A 40 10.50 -7.78 9.00
N HIS A 41 10.40 -8.47 7.87
CA HIS A 41 11.44 -8.44 6.84
C HIS A 41 11.54 -7.09 6.15
N LEU A 42 10.40 -6.45 5.86
CA LEU A 42 10.39 -5.09 5.28
C LEU A 42 11.07 -4.07 6.20
N LYS A 43 10.83 -4.17 7.51
CA LYS A 43 11.50 -3.30 8.48
C LYS A 43 13.01 -3.46 8.42
N LYS A 44 13.52 -4.70 8.43
CA LYS A 44 14.97 -4.97 8.31
C LYS A 44 15.55 -4.41 7.02
N LEU A 45 14.86 -4.64 5.90
CA LEU A 45 15.26 -4.10 4.61
C LEU A 45 15.35 -2.57 4.62
N GLY A 46 14.36 -1.90 5.23
CA GLY A 46 14.36 -0.45 5.39
C GLY A 46 15.55 0.05 6.21
N GLU A 47 15.90 -0.64 7.29
CA GLU A 47 17.06 -0.34 8.12
C GLU A 47 18.39 -0.51 7.34
N GLU A 48 18.54 -1.61 6.59
CA GLU A 48 19.71 -1.88 5.75
C GLU A 48 19.90 -0.84 4.63
N LEU A 49 18.78 -0.33 4.08
CA LEU A 49 18.79 0.72 3.06
C LEU A 49 18.92 2.14 3.64
N GLY A 50 18.99 2.29 4.96
CA GLY A 50 19.12 3.59 5.62
C GLY A 50 17.90 4.50 5.49
N LEU A 51 16.70 3.92 5.33
CA LEU A 51 15.48 4.71 5.20
C LEU A 51 15.06 5.31 6.55
N SER A 52 14.66 6.57 6.52
CA SER A 52 14.22 7.30 7.72
C SER A 52 12.88 6.82 8.29
N SER A 53 12.06 6.18 7.47
CA SER A 53 10.75 5.65 7.85
C SER A 53 10.70 4.13 7.74
N LYS A 54 9.91 3.50 8.62
CA LYS A 54 9.73 2.05 8.60
C LYS A 54 9.00 1.61 7.34
N LEU A 55 9.58 0.67 6.61
CA LEU A 55 8.87 -0.02 5.54
C LEU A 55 7.87 -1.01 6.11
N THR A 56 6.64 -0.97 5.59
CA THR A 56 5.57 -1.93 5.87
C THR A 56 4.74 -2.15 4.61
N SER A 57 3.95 -3.21 4.57
CA SER A 57 2.97 -3.44 3.50
C SER A 57 1.97 -2.28 3.38
N TYR A 58 1.63 -1.65 4.50
CA TYR A 58 0.77 -0.47 4.54
C TYR A 58 1.42 0.75 3.87
N VAL A 59 2.70 1.00 4.12
CA VAL A 59 3.47 2.07 3.45
C VAL A 59 3.52 1.84 1.94
N ALA A 60 3.72 0.61 1.49
CA ALA A 60 3.68 0.28 0.06
C ALA A 60 2.32 0.61 -0.57
N ARG A 61 1.23 0.25 0.11
CA ARG A 61 -0.14 0.56 -0.31
C ARG A 61 -0.40 2.07 -0.37
N HIS A 62 0.05 2.81 0.63
CA HIS A 62 -0.05 4.28 0.66
C HIS A 62 0.73 4.93 -0.49
N SER A 63 1.97 4.49 -0.71
CA SER A 63 2.83 5.02 -1.77
C SER A 63 2.19 4.81 -3.14
N TRP A 64 1.65 3.62 -3.39
CA TRP A 64 0.94 3.35 -4.64
C TRP A 64 -0.25 4.29 -4.85
N ALA A 65 -1.11 4.45 -3.85
CA ALA A 65 -2.29 5.31 -3.93
C ALA A 65 -1.92 6.79 -4.13
N SER A 66 -0.87 7.26 -3.45
CA SER A 66 -0.37 8.62 -3.59
C SER A 66 0.20 8.89 -4.99
N ILE A 67 0.98 7.94 -5.53
CA ILE A 67 1.51 8.02 -6.88
C ILE A 67 0.38 7.99 -7.90
N ALA A 68 -0.58 7.07 -7.77
CA ALA A 68 -1.72 6.98 -8.66
C ALA A 68 -2.50 8.30 -8.70
N LYS A 69 -2.73 8.90 -7.53
CA LYS A 69 -3.39 10.22 -7.42
C LYS A 69 -2.57 11.32 -8.09
N SER A 70 -1.25 11.37 -7.88
CA SER A 70 -0.37 12.38 -8.49
C SER A 70 -0.30 12.25 -10.02
N GLN A 71 -0.56 11.07 -10.55
CA GLN A 71 -0.66 10.79 -11.97
C GLN A 71 -2.08 10.98 -12.54
N ASN A 72 -2.98 11.59 -11.77
CA ASN A 72 -4.38 11.83 -12.15
C ASN A 72 -5.18 10.57 -12.51
N VAL A 73 -4.84 9.43 -11.90
CA VAL A 73 -5.65 8.22 -12.04
C VAL A 73 -7.03 8.48 -11.41
N PRO A 74 -8.14 8.15 -12.10
CA PRO A 74 -9.48 8.35 -11.57
C PRO A 74 -9.68 7.67 -10.21
N VAL A 75 -10.38 8.35 -9.27
CA VAL A 75 -10.62 7.81 -7.92
C VAL A 75 -11.36 6.47 -7.96
N ALA A 76 -12.27 6.28 -8.94
CA ALA A 76 -12.95 5.00 -9.14
C ALA A 76 -11.96 3.85 -9.39
N ALA A 77 -10.97 4.07 -10.27
CA ALA A 77 -9.94 3.07 -10.55
C ALA A 77 -9.03 2.82 -9.34
N ILE A 78 -8.67 3.86 -8.59
CA ILE A 78 -7.90 3.71 -7.34
C ILE A 78 -8.72 2.91 -6.32
N SER A 79 -10.02 3.21 -6.18
CA SER A 79 -10.92 2.52 -5.26
C SER A 79 -11.02 1.03 -5.57
N GLU A 80 -11.19 0.69 -6.83
CA GLU A 80 -11.25 -0.70 -7.29
C GLU A 80 -9.93 -1.44 -7.03
N ALA A 81 -8.81 -0.85 -7.42
CA ALA A 81 -7.48 -1.43 -7.21
C ALA A 81 -7.11 -1.60 -5.73
N MET A 82 -7.63 -0.75 -4.85
CA MET A 82 -7.45 -0.87 -3.40
C MET A 82 -8.44 -1.83 -2.74
N GLY A 83 -9.42 -2.36 -3.48
CA GLY A 83 -10.46 -3.24 -2.94
C GLY A 83 -11.41 -2.53 -1.98
N HIS A 84 -11.59 -1.21 -2.12
CA HIS A 84 -12.56 -0.47 -1.33
C HIS A 84 -13.99 -0.73 -1.84
N THR A 85 -14.94 -0.87 -0.91
CA THR A 85 -16.35 -1.08 -1.25
C THR A 85 -17.06 0.17 -1.76
N SER A 86 -16.47 1.36 -1.52
CA SER A 86 -17.00 2.63 -2.02
C SER A 86 -15.90 3.65 -2.28
N GLU A 87 -16.10 4.49 -3.28
CA GLU A 87 -15.22 5.62 -3.58
C GLU A 87 -15.11 6.63 -2.42
N ARG A 88 -16.15 6.72 -1.59
CA ARG A 88 -16.13 7.59 -0.41
C ARG A 88 -14.97 7.21 0.52
N THR A 89 -14.78 5.91 0.76
CA THR A 89 -13.65 5.41 1.56
C THR A 89 -12.32 5.84 0.95
N THR A 90 -12.18 5.71 -0.37
CA THR A 90 -10.98 6.11 -1.09
C THR A 90 -10.75 7.63 -1.03
N ARG A 91 -11.80 8.44 -1.17
CA ARG A 91 -11.70 9.90 -1.06
C ARG A 91 -11.25 10.36 0.32
N ILE A 92 -11.80 9.75 1.39
CA ILE A 92 -11.37 10.02 2.76
C ILE A 92 -9.91 9.61 2.94
N TYR A 93 -9.53 8.42 2.48
CA TYR A 93 -8.18 7.91 2.51
C TYR A 93 -7.18 8.83 1.79
N LEU A 94 -7.48 9.24 0.58
CA LEU A 94 -6.62 10.13 -0.22
C LEU A 94 -6.55 11.56 0.33
N LYS A 95 -7.56 12.02 1.06
CA LYS A 95 -7.56 13.36 1.69
C LYS A 95 -6.44 13.51 2.73
N TRP A 96 -6.06 12.44 3.41
CA TRP A 96 -4.95 12.47 4.37
C TRP A 96 -3.60 12.78 3.70
N PHE A 97 -3.44 12.47 2.41
CA PHE A 97 -2.23 12.79 1.66
C PHE A 97 -2.20 14.22 1.14
N ASP A 98 -3.36 14.85 0.95
CA ASP A 98 -3.44 16.23 0.47
C ASP A 98 -2.90 17.23 1.50
N ASN A 99 -2.99 16.91 2.78
CA ASN A 99 -2.47 17.78 3.83
C ASN A 99 -0.96 17.98 3.69
N THR A 100 -0.20 16.94 3.39
CA THR A 100 1.25 17.06 3.15
C THR A 100 1.60 17.91 1.93
N LEU A 101 0.81 17.84 0.88
CA LEU A 101 0.98 18.69 -0.31
C LEU A 101 0.63 20.15 -0.02
N VAL A 102 -0.45 20.39 0.74
CA VAL A 102 -0.85 21.73 1.18
C VAL A 102 0.19 22.31 2.15
N ASP A 103 0.67 21.52 3.09
CA ASP A 103 1.70 21.96 4.04
C ASP A 103 3.02 22.31 3.33
N ASN A 104 3.45 21.50 2.37
CA ASN A 104 4.60 21.77 1.53
C ASN A 104 4.41 23.03 0.65
N ALA A 105 3.23 23.22 0.10
CA ALA A 105 2.89 24.42 -0.67
C ALA A 105 2.92 25.66 0.24
N ASN A 106 2.33 25.59 1.42
CA ASN A 106 2.34 26.66 2.40
C ASN A 106 3.76 27.01 2.85
N GLN A 107 4.62 26.02 3.10
CA GLN A 107 6.02 26.27 3.43
C GLN A 107 6.77 26.99 2.30
N LYS A 108 6.54 26.62 1.04
CA LYS A 108 7.12 27.31 -0.12
C LYS A 108 6.65 28.75 -0.23
N VAL A 109 5.37 29.01 0.00
CA VAL A 109 4.82 30.39 0.02
C VAL A 109 5.44 31.20 1.14
N LEU A 110 5.46 30.66 2.35
CA LEU A 110 6.04 31.33 3.52
C LEU A 110 7.52 31.65 3.33
N SER A 111 8.30 30.74 2.75
CA SER A 111 9.71 30.97 2.46
C SER A 111 9.95 32.01 1.36
N ALA A 112 8.98 32.21 0.45
CA ALA A 112 9.07 33.20 -0.63
C ALA A 112 8.75 34.65 -0.16
N ILE A 113 8.00 34.78 0.94
CA ILE A 113 7.58 36.08 1.49
C ILE A 113 8.33 36.48 2.78
N ALA A 114 9.21 35.60 3.25
CA ALA A 114 10.03 35.85 4.46
C ALA A 114 11.28 36.72 4.17
#